data_b83c7f67785f5ddd1e8eada216b5426b
#
_entry.id   b83c7f67785f5ddd1e8eada216b5426b
#
_cell.length_a   1.000
_cell.length_b   1.000
_cell.length_c   1.000
_cell.angle_alpha   90.00
_cell.angle_beta   90.00
_cell.angle_gamma   90.00
#
_symmetry.space_group_name_H-M   'P 1'
#
loop_
_entity.id
_entity.type
_entity.pdbx_description
1 polymer ?
#
loop_
_entity_poly.entity_id
_entity_poly.type
_entity_poly.pdbx_seq_one_letter_code
_entity_poly.pdbx_strand_id
1 'polypeptide(L)'
;MKRLFRVLRWLPLLPLAATLYVFSIPDTSFRLSEKMFELSKPISSESVARELKEQGIIRFPLLFQLFYGMYGEWELVQPGKYTARKGQTLFQTAQQLKNSRKSIVRLVINRLRLKEDFAHLIDKQFILDSASVMQFIQSNDSLKEFSVDTTSFFTMILPDTYEFYRNSSMRVIVSKLRAQSERFWLQNDRLKKAAEWSLTPREIYILASVVEEETNDPGDRSLIASVYLNRLRQRMPLQACPTIKYALKDFSLTRIYEKYLTIASPYNTYQRAGLPPGPICTPLPATIDRVLNAPKTNYLYFVARSDFSGYHHFSATYSEHQYYARLYQKALTEEQNKKAAAERAKR
;
A
#
# COMPACT_ATOMS: atom_id res chain seq x y z
N MET A 1 26.21 -46.87 46.18
CA MET A 1 24.86 -46.47 46.61
C MET A 1 24.78 -45.08 47.30
N LYS A 2 25.62 -44.68 48.25
CA LYS A 2 25.54 -43.43 49.01
C LYS A 2 25.68 -42.15 48.13
N ARG A 3 26.37 -42.17 46.99
CA ARG A 3 26.48 -41.01 46.06
C ARG A 3 25.22 -40.80 45.21
N LEU A 4 24.52 -41.86 44.84
CA LEU A 4 23.30 -41.83 44.06
C LEU A 4 22.13 -41.18 44.86
N PHE A 5 22.03 -41.55 46.15
CA PHE A 5 21.03 -40.98 47.09
C PHE A 5 21.23 -39.46 47.37
N ARG A 6 22.48 -38.99 47.36
CA ARG A 6 22.76 -37.54 47.49
C ARG A 6 22.28 -36.72 46.28
N VAL A 7 22.40 -37.24 45.07
CA VAL A 7 21.93 -36.58 43.85
C VAL A 7 20.40 -36.59 43.77
N LEU A 8 19.76 -37.70 44.17
CA LEU A 8 18.31 -37.83 44.16
C LEU A 8 17.60 -36.83 45.12
N ARG A 9 18.27 -36.45 46.20
CA ARG A 9 17.75 -35.50 47.21
C ARG A 9 17.59 -34.08 46.67
N TRP A 10 18.32 -33.68 45.59
CA TRP A 10 18.28 -32.38 44.97
C TRP A 10 17.37 -32.33 43.74
N LEU A 11 16.89 -33.50 43.26
CA LEU A 11 16.04 -33.58 42.06
C LEU A 11 14.74 -32.73 42.14
N PRO A 12 13.99 -32.70 43.27
CA PRO A 12 12.79 -31.91 43.38
C PRO A 12 13.04 -30.38 43.46
N LEU A 13 14.29 -29.93 43.77
CA LEU A 13 14.65 -28.51 43.80
C LEU A 13 14.93 -27.94 42.43
N LEU A 14 15.24 -28.77 41.42
CA LEU A 14 15.50 -28.32 40.06
C LEU A 14 14.29 -27.62 39.38
N PRO A 15 13.07 -28.18 39.41
CA PRO A 15 11.90 -27.49 38.86
C PRO A 15 11.55 -26.19 39.60
N LEU A 16 11.75 -26.16 40.94
CA LEU A 16 11.56 -24.96 41.74
C LEU A 16 12.55 -23.85 41.37
N ALA A 17 13.83 -24.21 41.21
CA ALA A 17 14.87 -23.28 40.78
C ALA A 17 14.62 -22.75 39.33
N ALA A 18 14.20 -23.64 38.42
CA ALA A 18 13.83 -23.26 37.06
C ALA A 18 12.64 -22.31 37.01
N THR A 19 11.61 -22.58 37.84
CA THR A 19 10.44 -21.68 37.96
C THR A 19 10.86 -20.33 38.49
N LEU A 20 11.64 -20.30 39.59
CA LEU A 20 12.14 -19.02 40.15
C LEU A 20 12.97 -18.25 39.13
N TYR A 21 13.82 -18.93 38.33
CA TYR A 21 14.60 -18.31 37.27
C TYR A 21 13.70 -17.66 36.23
N VAL A 22 12.72 -18.39 35.70
CA VAL A 22 11.81 -17.89 34.65
C VAL A 22 11.06 -16.62 35.04
N PHE A 23 10.63 -16.54 36.30
CA PHE A 23 9.80 -15.42 36.78
C PHE A 23 10.57 -14.23 37.36
N SER A 24 11.75 -14.47 37.93
CA SER A 24 12.42 -13.48 38.78
C SER A 24 13.80 -13.05 38.30
N ILE A 25 14.48 -13.88 37.49
CA ILE A 25 15.85 -13.59 37.08
C ILE A 25 15.86 -13.01 35.63
N PRO A 26 16.53 -11.87 35.43
CA PRO A 26 16.71 -11.32 34.09
C PRO A 26 17.46 -12.25 33.15
N ASP A 27 16.89 -12.54 31.97
CA ASP A 27 17.49 -13.44 30.99
C ASP A 27 17.97 -12.77 29.69
N THR A 28 17.96 -11.45 29.62
CA THR A 28 18.43 -10.74 28.42
C THR A 28 19.95 -10.80 28.25
N SER A 29 20.40 -11.03 27.01
CA SER A 29 21.82 -11.23 26.68
C SER A 29 22.51 -9.98 26.10
N PHE A 30 21.80 -8.87 25.88
CA PHE A 30 22.29 -7.65 25.27
C PHE A 30 22.56 -6.54 26.30
N ARG A 31 23.44 -5.56 25.91
CA ARG A 31 23.89 -4.46 26.79
C ARG A 31 23.05 -3.20 26.68
N LEU A 32 22.37 -2.97 25.55
CA LEU A 32 21.52 -1.80 25.29
C LEU A 32 20.30 -1.79 26.22
N SER A 33 19.68 -0.63 26.42
CA SER A 33 18.44 -0.49 27.20
C SER A 33 17.28 -1.26 26.56
N GLU A 34 17.23 -1.24 25.22
CA GLU A 34 16.25 -1.97 24.40
C GLU A 34 16.94 -2.59 23.20
N LYS A 35 16.40 -3.69 22.70
CA LYS A 35 16.85 -4.34 21.47
C LYS A 35 15.66 -4.77 20.65
N MET A 36 15.57 -4.27 19.41
CA MET A 36 14.58 -4.72 18.46
C MET A 36 14.99 -6.03 17.80
N PHE A 37 14.00 -6.90 17.56
CA PHE A 37 14.17 -8.14 16.82
C PHE A 37 12.94 -8.39 15.94
N GLU A 38 13.11 -9.15 14.86
CA GLU A 38 12.06 -9.42 13.90
C GLU A 38 11.85 -10.93 13.72
N LEU A 39 10.57 -11.34 13.71
CA LEU A 39 10.15 -12.68 13.34
C LEU A 39 9.52 -12.58 11.95
N SER A 40 10.15 -13.19 10.94
CA SER A 40 9.77 -13.01 9.53
C SER A 40 8.58 -13.89 9.10
N LYS A 41 8.27 -14.95 9.83
CA LYS A 41 7.19 -15.91 9.54
C LYS A 41 6.57 -16.43 10.82
N PRO A 42 5.33 -16.99 10.77
CA PRO A 42 4.75 -17.68 11.92
C PRO A 42 5.64 -18.88 12.30
N ILE A 43 6.04 -18.97 13.56
CA ILE A 43 6.98 -19.98 14.02
C ILE A 43 6.49 -20.68 15.30
N SER A 44 6.82 -21.97 15.42
CA SER A 44 6.52 -22.76 16.61
C SER A 44 7.33 -22.29 17.82
N SER A 45 6.88 -22.65 19.03
CA SER A 45 7.58 -22.32 20.27
C SER A 45 9.05 -22.75 20.29
N GLU A 46 9.37 -23.88 19.69
CA GLU A 46 10.74 -24.38 19.57
C GLU A 46 11.58 -23.45 18.65
N SER A 47 11.05 -23.12 17.50
CA SER A 47 11.72 -22.25 16.54
C SER A 47 11.88 -20.83 17.09
N VAL A 48 10.89 -20.31 17.86
CA VAL A 48 11.00 -19.01 18.54
C VAL A 48 12.17 -18.99 19.53
N ALA A 49 12.30 -20.00 20.36
CA ALA A 49 13.39 -20.07 21.33
C ALA A 49 14.78 -20.03 20.67
N ARG A 50 14.92 -20.73 19.54
CA ARG A 50 16.14 -20.72 18.73
C ARG A 50 16.42 -19.34 18.14
N GLU A 51 15.42 -18.75 17.49
CA GLU A 51 15.55 -17.44 16.84
C GLU A 51 15.83 -16.31 17.84
N LEU A 52 15.19 -16.31 19.01
CA LEU A 52 15.49 -15.39 20.10
C LEU A 52 16.93 -15.53 20.61
N LYS A 53 17.46 -16.76 20.61
CA LYS A 53 18.86 -17.01 20.99
C LYS A 53 19.83 -16.52 19.92
N GLU A 54 19.56 -16.84 18.65
CA GLU A 54 20.39 -16.42 17.51
C GLU A 54 20.45 -14.89 17.40
N GLN A 55 19.31 -14.23 17.62
CA GLN A 55 19.24 -12.77 17.67
C GLN A 55 19.79 -12.18 18.99
N GLY A 56 20.28 -13.00 19.90
CA GLY A 56 20.89 -12.54 21.15
C GLY A 56 19.92 -11.83 22.08
N ILE A 57 18.68 -12.29 22.16
CA ILE A 57 17.65 -11.71 23.04
C ILE A 57 17.66 -12.45 24.39
N ILE A 58 17.67 -13.78 24.39
CA ILE A 58 17.64 -14.61 25.58
C ILE A 58 18.92 -15.43 25.76
N ARG A 59 19.21 -15.83 27.00
CA ARG A 59 20.38 -16.66 27.33
C ARG A 59 20.05 -18.15 27.29
N PHE A 60 18.91 -18.57 27.84
CA PHE A 60 18.53 -19.95 28.05
C PHE A 60 17.33 -20.39 27.20
N PRO A 61 17.55 -20.76 25.92
CA PRO A 61 16.45 -21.09 24.99
C PRO A 61 15.68 -22.35 25.43
N LEU A 62 16.31 -23.35 26.05
CA LEU A 62 15.64 -24.55 26.52
C LEU A 62 14.62 -24.23 27.64
N LEU A 63 14.99 -23.37 28.60
CA LEU A 63 14.07 -22.94 29.66
C LEU A 63 12.90 -22.13 29.07
N PHE A 64 13.19 -21.27 28.12
CA PHE A 64 12.14 -20.53 27.41
C PHE A 64 11.18 -21.47 26.67
N GLN A 65 11.71 -22.45 25.95
CA GLN A 65 10.92 -23.44 25.20
C GLN A 65 10.01 -24.26 26.11
N LEU A 66 10.56 -24.80 27.21
CA LEU A 66 9.78 -25.55 28.19
C LEU A 66 8.69 -24.71 28.83
N PHE A 67 9.02 -23.51 29.28
CA PHE A 67 8.06 -22.60 29.89
C PHE A 67 6.99 -22.13 28.89
N TYR A 68 7.40 -21.68 27.69
CA TYR A 68 6.48 -21.21 26.67
C TYR A 68 5.56 -22.32 26.16
N GLY A 69 6.07 -23.55 26.05
CA GLY A 69 5.27 -24.72 25.70
C GLY A 69 4.22 -25.11 26.78
N MET A 70 4.50 -24.82 28.05
CA MET A 70 3.56 -25.09 29.18
C MET A 70 2.57 -23.95 29.40
N TYR A 71 3.00 -22.70 29.20
CA TYR A 71 2.23 -21.49 29.51
C TYR A 71 1.58 -20.84 28.30
N GLY A 72 2.21 -20.98 27.14
CA GLY A 72 1.68 -20.51 25.85
C GLY A 72 0.68 -21.53 25.29
N GLU A 73 -0.47 -21.07 24.86
CA GLU A 73 -1.32 -21.88 23.99
C GLU A 73 -0.49 -22.30 22.76
N TRP A 74 -0.68 -23.51 22.26
CA TRP A 74 0.06 -24.16 21.16
C TRP A 74 0.02 -23.44 19.81
N GLU A 75 -0.33 -22.18 19.80
CA GLU A 75 -0.42 -21.35 18.62
C GLU A 75 0.94 -20.79 18.19
N LEU A 76 1.09 -20.61 16.88
CA LEU A 76 2.27 -20.00 16.27
C LEU A 76 2.46 -18.56 16.73
N VAL A 77 3.69 -18.18 17.09
CA VAL A 77 4.04 -16.78 17.31
C VAL A 77 3.94 -16.03 15.98
N GLN A 78 3.26 -14.91 15.98
CA GLN A 78 3.02 -14.15 14.75
C GLN A 78 4.29 -13.43 14.29
N PRO A 79 4.47 -13.28 12.97
CA PRO A 79 5.57 -12.51 12.42
C PRO A 79 5.40 -11.03 12.76
N GLY A 80 6.51 -10.33 12.95
CA GLY A 80 6.50 -8.90 13.22
C GLY A 80 7.76 -8.43 13.94
N LYS A 81 7.81 -7.11 14.19
CA LYS A 81 8.88 -6.48 14.97
C LYS A 81 8.51 -6.44 16.45
N TYR A 82 9.45 -6.82 17.28
CA TYR A 82 9.33 -6.88 18.74
C TYR A 82 10.47 -6.10 19.38
N THR A 83 10.24 -5.54 20.57
CA THR A 83 11.28 -4.80 21.30
C THR A 83 11.51 -5.47 22.66
N ALA A 84 12.65 -6.09 22.87
CA ALA A 84 13.04 -6.60 24.16
C ALA A 84 13.72 -5.51 24.98
N ARG A 85 13.41 -5.40 26.28
CA ARG A 85 14.03 -4.48 27.22
C ARG A 85 15.09 -5.19 28.04
N LYS A 86 16.17 -4.48 28.34
CA LYS A 86 17.22 -5.01 29.22
C LYS A 86 16.62 -5.33 30.60
N GLY A 87 16.96 -6.49 31.12
CA GLY A 87 16.46 -6.94 32.41
C GLY A 87 15.15 -7.67 32.39
N GLN A 88 14.55 -7.92 31.23
CA GLN A 88 13.35 -8.76 31.09
C GLN A 88 13.65 -10.20 31.54
N THR A 89 12.68 -10.80 32.24
CA THR A 89 12.67 -12.23 32.54
C THR A 89 12.16 -13.02 31.35
N LEU A 90 12.37 -14.35 31.36
CA LEU A 90 11.78 -15.22 30.33
C LEU A 90 10.25 -15.12 30.30
N PHE A 91 9.61 -15.01 31.47
CA PHE A 91 8.17 -14.82 31.58
C PHE A 91 7.71 -13.54 30.87
N GLN A 92 8.37 -12.42 31.13
CA GLN A 92 8.04 -11.14 30.50
C GLN A 92 8.21 -11.19 29.00
N THR A 93 9.26 -11.83 28.51
CA THR A 93 9.48 -12.04 27.07
C THR A 93 8.39 -12.90 26.45
N ALA A 94 8.02 -14.01 27.09
CA ALA A 94 6.90 -14.86 26.65
C ALA A 94 5.56 -14.11 26.65
N GLN A 95 5.27 -13.36 27.70
CA GLN A 95 4.06 -12.55 27.82
C GLN A 95 3.98 -11.46 26.75
N GLN A 96 5.11 -10.83 26.42
CA GLN A 96 5.19 -9.84 25.35
C GLN A 96 4.87 -10.45 23.99
N LEU A 97 5.43 -11.61 23.66
CA LEU A 97 5.11 -12.34 22.43
C LEU A 97 3.62 -12.73 22.37
N LYS A 98 3.03 -13.14 23.48
CA LYS A 98 1.59 -13.44 23.58
C LYS A 98 0.71 -12.21 23.44
N ASN A 99 1.05 -11.10 24.09
CA ASN A 99 0.25 -9.90 24.13
C ASN A 99 0.27 -9.10 22.81
N SER A 100 1.31 -9.24 22.01
CA SER A 100 1.38 -8.62 20.69
C SER A 100 0.26 -9.05 19.74
N ARG A 101 -0.34 -10.22 19.99
CA ARG A 101 -1.53 -10.71 19.27
C ARG A 101 -2.81 -9.89 19.52
N LYS A 102 -2.87 -9.14 20.63
CA LYS A 102 -4.11 -8.44 21.04
C LYS A 102 -4.27 -7.08 20.39
N SER A 103 -3.24 -6.54 19.77
CA SER A 103 -3.29 -5.21 19.14
C SER A 103 -3.49 -5.34 17.64
N ILE A 104 -4.73 -5.66 17.23
CA ILE A 104 -5.13 -5.60 15.83
C ILE A 104 -5.36 -4.14 15.44
N VAL A 105 -4.78 -3.73 14.32
CA VAL A 105 -5.01 -2.44 13.68
C VAL A 105 -5.73 -2.66 12.36
N ARG A 106 -6.63 -1.74 12.01
CA ARG A 106 -7.32 -1.70 10.73
C ARG A 106 -6.66 -0.67 9.85
N LEU A 107 -5.87 -1.12 8.90
CA LEU A 107 -5.26 -0.29 7.87
C LEU A 107 -6.31 0.00 6.80
N VAL A 108 -6.88 1.20 6.83
CA VAL A 108 -7.80 1.69 5.80
C VAL A 108 -6.99 2.37 4.72
N ILE A 109 -6.88 1.76 3.56
CA ILE A 109 -6.23 2.34 2.40
C ILE A 109 -7.32 2.95 1.52
N ASN A 110 -7.30 4.26 1.43
CA ASN A 110 -8.07 5.02 0.47
C ASN A 110 -7.21 5.30 -0.77
N ARG A 111 -7.59 6.29 -1.57
CA ARG A 111 -6.79 6.75 -2.70
C ARG A 111 -5.47 7.37 -2.21
N LEU A 112 -4.34 6.70 -2.46
CA LEU A 112 -2.99 7.19 -2.22
C LEU A 112 -2.39 7.68 -3.54
N ARG A 113 -1.73 8.83 -3.54
CA ARG A 113 -1.07 9.39 -4.72
C ARG A 113 0.44 9.23 -4.64
N LEU A 114 1.03 9.46 -3.49
CA LEU A 114 2.47 9.43 -3.28
C LEU A 114 2.88 8.29 -2.34
N LYS A 115 4.12 7.84 -2.47
CA LYS A 115 4.71 6.84 -1.57
C LYS A 115 4.80 7.37 -0.15
N GLU A 116 5.01 8.67 -0.02
CA GLU A 116 5.02 9.40 1.24
C GLU A 116 3.68 9.29 1.97
N ASP A 117 2.55 9.29 1.24
CA ASP A 117 1.21 9.11 1.82
C ASP A 117 1.08 7.71 2.44
N PHE A 118 1.57 6.68 1.74
CA PHE A 118 1.59 5.31 2.24
C PHE A 118 2.50 5.17 3.47
N ALA A 119 3.71 5.73 3.42
CA ALA A 119 4.64 5.68 4.54
C ALA A 119 4.05 6.33 5.80
N HIS A 120 3.42 7.49 5.65
CA HIS A 120 2.76 8.18 6.74
C HIS A 120 1.55 7.42 7.31
N LEU A 121 0.79 6.75 6.42
CA LEU A 121 -0.34 5.91 6.85
C LEU A 121 0.13 4.73 7.71
N ILE A 122 1.26 4.08 7.33
CA ILE A 122 1.86 2.98 8.10
C ILE A 122 2.41 3.47 9.44
N ASP A 123 3.17 4.56 9.45
CA ASP A 123 3.77 5.16 10.66
C ASP A 123 2.70 5.43 11.76
N LYS A 124 1.56 5.95 11.37
CA LYS A 124 0.45 6.23 12.32
C LYS A 124 -0.11 5.00 13.03
N GLN A 125 -0.06 3.83 12.42
CA GLN A 125 -0.80 2.66 12.90
C GLN A 125 0.09 1.52 13.38
N PHE A 126 1.34 1.44 12.90
CA PHE A 126 2.26 0.35 13.17
C PHE A 126 3.46 0.82 14.01
N ILE A 127 4.24 -0.15 14.49
CA ILE A 127 5.55 0.12 15.13
C ILE A 127 6.61 0.20 14.02
N LEU A 128 6.39 1.12 13.08
CA LEU A 128 7.25 1.36 11.91
C LEU A 128 7.29 2.86 11.67
N ASP A 129 8.47 3.44 11.58
CA ASP A 129 8.63 4.85 11.22
C ASP A 129 8.59 5.06 9.71
N SER A 130 8.16 6.26 9.29
CA SER A 130 8.05 6.62 7.87
C SER A 130 9.36 6.45 7.11
N ALA A 131 10.51 6.68 7.74
CA ALA A 131 11.81 6.56 7.09
C ALA A 131 12.12 5.11 6.73
N SER A 132 11.91 4.16 7.64
CA SER A 132 12.10 2.73 7.39
C SER A 132 11.12 2.19 6.35
N VAL A 133 9.86 2.68 6.34
CA VAL A 133 8.89 2.36 5.31
C VAL A 133 9.35 2.86 3.94
N MET A 134 9.79 4.12 3.84
CA MET A 134 10.31 4.70 2.60
C MET A 134 11.56 3.95 2.10
N GLN A 135 12.49 3.60 2.99
CA GLN A 135 13.65 2.81 2.64
C GLN A 135 13.25 1.46 2.02
N PHE A 136 12.25 0.78 2.58
CA PHE A 136 11.76 -0.48 2.05
C PHE A 136 11.14 -0.33 0.65
N ILE A 137 10.24 0.64 0.45
CA ILE A 137 9.49 0.81 -0.81
C ILE A 137 10.27 1.55 -1.90
N GLN A 138 11.43 2.11 -1.59
CA GLN A 138 12.37 2.69 -2.54
C GLN A 138 13.51 1.74 -2.92
N SER A 139 13.60 0.56 -2.29
CA SER A 139 14.61 -0.45 -2.58
C SER A 139 14.05 -1.51 -3.54
N ASN A 140 14.61 -1.59 -4.75
CA ASN A 140 14.24 -2.65 -5.70
C ASN A 140 14.56 -4.05 -5.16
N ASP A 141 15.62 -4.20 -4.35
CA ASP A 141 15.96 -5.50 -3.74
C ASP A 141 14.87 -5.94 -2.75
N SER A 142 14.35 -5.02 -1.95
CA SER A 142 13.24 -5.31 -1.03
C SER A 142 11.94 -5.66 -1.76
N LEU A 143 11.73 -5.11 -2.97
CA LEU A 143 10.51 -5.29 -3.76
C LEU A 143 10.58 -6.46 -4.73
N LYS A 144 11.77 -6.98 -5.03
CA LYS A 144 12.01 -8.05 -6.00
C LYS A 144 11.22 -9.33 -5.66
N GLU A 145 11.12 -9.69 -4.38
CA GLU A 145 10.35 -10.86 -3.93
C GLU A 145 8.85 -10.74 -4.22
N PHE A 146 8.35 -9.50 -4.39
CA PHE A 146 6.96 -9.21 -4.72
C PHE A 146 6.72 -9.04 -6.23
N SER A 147 7.74 -9.25 -7.07
CA SER A 147 7.67 -9.10 -8.53
C SER A 147 7.26 -7.70 -8.99
N VAL A 148 7.59 -6.68 -8.21
CA VAL A 148 7.41 -5.25 -8.52
C VAL A 148 8.71 -4.49 -8.33
N ASP A 149 8.75 -3.30 -8.87
CA ASP A 149 9.83 -2.32 -8.69
C ASP A 149 9.30 -1.06 -7.99
N THR A 150 10.17 -0.10 -7.77
CA THR A 150 9.81 1.15 -7.11
C THR A 150 8.76 1.96 -7.87
N THR A 151 8.65 1.85 -9.18
CA THR A 151 7.64 2.56 -10.00
C THR A 151 6.29 1.86 -9.97
N SER A 152 6.29 0.54 -9.90
CA SER A 152 5.10 -0.30 -9.94
C SER A 152 4.56 -0.71 -8.57
N PHE A 153 5.21 -0.32 -7.48
CA PHE A 153 4.83 -0.70 -6.11
C PHE A 153 3.31 -0.59 -5.83
N PHE A 154 2.69 0.51 -6.23
CA PHE A 154 1.26 0.72 -5.99
C PHE A 154 0.36 -0.24 -6.78
N THR A 155 0.84 -0.90 -7.85
CA THR A 155 -0.01 -1.81 -8.65
C THR A 155 -0.46 -3.06 -7.87
N MET A 156 0.16 -3.36 -6.74
CA MET A 156 -0.26 -4.45 -5.86
C MET A 156 -1.11 -3.98 -4.67
N ILE A 157 -1.46 -2.69 -4.58
CA ILE A 157 -2.24 -2.13 -3.49
C ILE A 157 -3.64 -1.78 -4.00
N LEU A 158 -4.66 -2.37 -3.41
CA LEU A 158 -6.05 -1.99 -3.66
C LEU A 158 -6.58 -1.19 -2.47
N PRO A 159 -7.31 -0.09 -2.70
CA PRO A 159 -8.08 0.56 -1.65
C PRO A 159 -9.07 -0.41 -1.02
N ASP A 160 -8.89 -0.67 0.28
CA ASP A 160 -9.70 -1.57 1.10
C ASP A 160 -9.32 -1.40 2.58
N THR A 161 -9.99 -2.12 3.47
CA THR A 161 -9.66 -2.22 4.89
C THR A 161 -8.97 -3.55 5.17
N TYR A 162 -7.74 -3.47 5.68
CA TYR A 162 -6.91 -4.63 5.99
C TYR A 162 -6.69 -4.73 7.50
N GLU A 163 -6.84 -5.92 8.05
CA GLU A 163 -6.53 -6.16 9.47
C GLU A 163 -5.11 -6.70 9.61
N PHE A 164 -4.34 -6.11 10.51
CA PHE A 164 -2.97 -6.51 10.81
C PHE A 164 -2.72 -6.50 12.31
N TYR A 165 -1.66 -7.16 12.75
CA TYR A 165 -1.11 -6.89 14.07
C TYR A 165 -0.28 -5.60 14.03
N ARG A 166 -0.37 -4.79 15.08
CA ARG A 166 0.33 -3.50 15.16
C ARG A 166 1.85 -3.59 14.99
N ASN A 167 2.43 -4.72 15.34
CA ASN A 167 3.85 -5.02 15.19
C ASN A 167 4.23 -5.70 13.87
N SER A 168 3.31 -5.79 12.89
CA SER A 168 3.61 -6.37 11.58
C SER A 168 4.78 -5.67 10.91
N SER A 169 5.69 -6.45 10.32
CA SER A 169 6.78 -5.92 9.51
C SER A 169 6.28 -5.46 8.14
N MET A 170 7.08 -4.63 7.44
CA MET A 170 6.77 -4.21 6.07
C MET A 170 6.57 -5.39 5.13
N ARG A 171 7.39 -6.44 5.27
CA ARG A 171 7.25 -7.66 4.46
C ARG A 171 5.89 -8.34 4.64
N VAL A 172 5.41 -8.44 5.88
CA VAL A 172 4.09 -9.02 6.21
C VAL A 172 2.97 -8.15 5.63
N ILE A 173 3.08 -6.83 5.78
CA ILE A 173 2.09 -5.88 5.25
C ILE A 173 2.01 -6.01 3.73
N VAL A 174 3.13 -5.90 3.04
CA VAL A 174 3.21 -5.96 1.57
C VAL A 174 2.75 -7.33 1.04
N SER A 175 3.14 -8.44 1.69
CA SER A 175 2.67 -9.79 1.33
C SER A 175 1.15 -9.90 1.35
N LYS A 176 0.49 -9.35 2.38
CA LYS A 176 -0.97 -9.40 2.49
C LYS A 176 -1.65 -8.51 1.45
N LEU A 177 -1.12 -7.30 1.20
CA LEU A 177 -1.63 -6.40 0.16
C LEU A 177 -1.54 -7.06 -1.22
N ARG A 178 -0.37 -7.66 -1.54
CA ARG A 178 -0.16 -8.40 -2.77
C ARG A 178 -1.13 -9.59 -2.92
N ALA A 179 -1.26 -10.41 -1.89
CA ALA A 179 -2.16 -11.57 -1.94
C ALA A 179 -3.62 -11.16 -2.20
N GLN A 180 -4.07 -10.03 -1.64
CA GLN A 180 -5.41 -9.49 -1.91
C GLN A 180 -5.54 -9.00 -3.36
N SER A 181 -4.52 -8.32 -3.89
CA SER A 181 -4.48 -7.89 -5.29
C SER A 181 -4.50 -9.10 -6.24
N GLU A 182 -3.71 -10.15 -5.97
CA GLU A 182 -3.72 -11.38 -6.76
C GLU A 182 -5.10 -12.05 -6.77
N ARG A 183 -5.76 -12.15 -5.62
CA ARG A 183 -7.15 -12.68 -5.54
C ARG A 183 -8.12 -11.85 -6.35
N PHE A 184 -8.02 -10.52 -6.30
CA PHE A 184 -8.86 -9.62 -7.09
C PHE A 184 -8.71 -9.89 -8.59
N TRP A 185 -7.50 -10.04 -9.09
CA TRP A 185 -7.25 -10.29 -10.51
C TRP A 185 -7.73 -11.66 -10.98
N LEU A 186 -7.69 -12.68 -10.11
CA LEU A 186 -8.16 -14.04 -10.43
C LEU A 186 -9.70 -14.17 -10.46
N GLN A 187 -10.44 -13.17 -9.96
CA GLN A 187 -11.91 -13.19 -9.92
C GLN A 187 -12.52 -12.45 -11.12
N ASN A 188 -13.78 -12.79 -11.45
CA ASN A 188 -14.63 -12.06 -12.40
C ASN A 188 -14.03 -11.93 -13.83
N ASP A 189 -13.25 -12.93 -14.25
CA ASP A 189 -12.58 -12.97 -15.57
C ASP A 189 -11.69 -11.77 -15.86
N ARG A 190 -11.17 -11.07 -14.84
CA ARG A 190 -10.39 -9.83 -15.02
C ARG A 190 -9.13 -10.02 -15.85
N LEU A 191 -8.44 -11.16 -15.69
CA LEU A 191 -7.27 -11.49 -16.51
C LEU A 191 -7.63 -11.65 -17.98
N LYS A 192 -8.75 -12.35 -18.26
CA LYS A 192 -9.26 -12.53 -19.63
C LYS A 192 -9.66 -11.19 -20.25
N LYS A 193 -10.41 -10.37 -19.50
CA LYS A 193 -10.81 -9.01 -19.97
C LYS A 193 -9.60 -8.11 -20.25
N ALA A 194 -8.56 -8.16 -19.42
CA ALA A 194 -7.32 -7.42 -19.68
C ALA A 194 -6.67 -7.88 -21.00
N ALA A 195 -6.60 -9.19 -21.23
CA ALA A 195 -6.08 -9.77 -22.47
C ALA A 195 -6.91 -9.37 -23.71
N GLU A 196 -8.23 -9.23 -23.59
CA GLU A 196 -9.09 -8.73 -24.67
C GLU A 196 -8.74 -7.30 -25.12
N TRP A 197 -8.21 -6.49 -24.19
CA TRP A 197 -7.66 -5.17 -24.49
C TRP A 197 -6.18 -5.21 -24.93
N SER A 198 -5.56 -6.40 -24.98
CA SER A 198 -4.11 -6.59 -25.22
C SER A 198 -3.25 -5.85 -24.18
N LEU A 199 -3.73 -5.78 -22.93
CA LEU A 199 -3.07 -5.13 -21.80
C LEU A 199 -2.85 -6.14 -20.67
N THR A 200 -1.76 -5.95 -19.94
CA THR A 200 -1.47 -6.70 -18.70
C THR A 200 -2.31 -6.13 -17.53
N PRO A 201 -2.51 -6.89 -16.45
CA PRO A 201 -3.12 -6.38 -15.22
C PRO A 201 -2.47 -5.10 -14.69
N ARG A 202 -1.14 -5.00 -14.79
CA ARG A 202 -0.38 -3.81 -14.42
C ARG A 202 -0.76 -2.60 -15.27
N GLU A 203 -0.85 -2.76 -16.57
CA GLU A 203 -1.22 -1.70 -17.51
C GLU A 203 -2.67 -1.24 -17.32
N ILE A 204 -3.59 -2.17 -17.09
CA ILE A 204 -4.98 -1.86 -16.72
C ILE A 204 -5.02 -1.06 -15.41
N TYR A 205 -4.24 -1.45 -14.39
CA TYR A 205 -4.17 -0.71 -13.12
C TYR A 205 -3.63 0.71 -13.32
N ILE A 206 -2.57 0.87 -14.12
CA ILE A 206 -1.99 2.18 -14.44
C ILE A 206 -3.04 3.04 -15.15
N LEU A 207 -3.73 2.51 -16.17
CA LEU A 207 -4.79 3.23 -16.86
C LEU A 207 -5.94 3.61 -15.91
N ALA A 208 -6.36 2.69 -15.06
CA ALA A 208 -7.40 2.94 -14.06
C ALA A 208 -7.02 4.07 -13.10
N SER A 209 -5.73 4.18 -12.73
CA SER A 209 -5.26 5.28 -11.89
C SER A 209 -5.38 6.65 -12.57
N VAL A 210 -5.23 6.69 -13.88
CA VAL A 210 -5.44 7.93 -14.67
C VAL A 210 -6.93 8.26 -14.74
N VAL A 211 -7.76 7.27 -15.07
CA VAL A 211 -9.23 7.43 -15.13
C VAL A 211 -9.82 7.86 -13.77
N GLU A 212 -9.30 7.31 -12.66
CA GLU A 212 -9.73 7.66 -11.30
C GLU A 212 -9.57 9.15 -10.98
N GLU A 213 -8.53 9.77 -11.52
CA GLU A 213 -8.19 11.18 -11.26
C GLU A 213 -8.86 12.16 -12.25
N GLU A 214 -9.55 11.67 -13.29
CA GLU A 214 -10.24 12.54 -14.26
C GLU A 214 -11.62 12.98 -13.76
N THR A 215 -12.41 12.06 -13.21
CA THR A 215 -13.78 12.35 -12.80
C THR A 215 -14.23 11.47 -11.63
N ASN A 216 -15.19 11.96 -10.87
CA ASN A 216 -15.85 11.18 -9.83
C ASN A 216 -17.12 10.47 -10.38
N ASP A 217 -17.63 10.85 -11.56
CA ASP A 217 -18.81 10.24 -12.13
C ASP A 217 -18.54 8.83 -12.68
N PRO A 218 -19.29 7.82 -12.24
CA PRO A 218 -19.08 6.44 -12.67
C PRO A 218 -19.34 6.18 -14.16
N GLY A 219 -20.30 6.87 -14.77
CA GLY A 219 -20.64 6.74 -16.20
C GLY A 219 -19.54 7.30 -17.08
N ASP A 220 -19.10 8.51 -16.78
CA ASP A 220 -18.02 9.19 -17.48
C ASP A 220 -16.69 8.42 -17.35
N ARG A 221 -16.40 7.79 -16.19
CA ARG A 221 -15.22 6.94 -16.04
C ARG A 221 -15.14 5.83 -17.09
N SER A 222 -16.27 5.19 -17.39
CA SER A 222 -16.31 4.12 -18.40
C SER A 222 -16.06 4.65 -19.82
N LEU A 223 -16.59 5.83 -20.15
CA LEU A 223 -16.38 6.48 -21.44
C LEU A 223 -14.97 7.06 -21.58
N ILE A 224 -14.43 7.67 -20.54
CA ILE A 224 -13.03 8.14 -20.48
C ILE A 224 -12.07 6.96 -20.66
N ALA A 225 -12.34 5.83 -19.99
CA ALA A 225 -11.57 4.60 -20.19
C ALA A 225 -11.59 4.15 -21.65
N SER A 226 -12.77 4.20 -22.31
CA SER A 226 -12.90 3.88 -23.73
C SER A 226 -12.06 4.82 -24.61
N VAL A 227 -12.08 6.14 -24.33
CA VAL A 227 -11.23 7.11 -25.06
C VAL A 227 -9.75 6.76 -24.92
N TYR A 228 -9.28 6.51 -23.71
CA TYR A 228 -7.86 6.20 -23.48
C TYR A 228 -7.44 4.86 -24.09
N LEU A 229 -8.28 3.83 -24.03
CA LEU A 229 -8.05 2.54 -24.69
C LEU A 229 -7.97 2.71 -26.23
N ASN A 230 -8.84 3.54 -26.81
CA ASN A 230 -8.79 3.87 -28.24
C ASN A 230 -7.51 4.62 -28.63
N ARG A 231 -7.08 5.60 -27.80
CA ARG A 231 -5.82 6.33 -28.02
C ARG A 231 -4.60 5.39 -27.91
N LEU A 232 -4.54 4.51 -26.90
CA LEU A 232 -3.47 3.52 -26.76
C LEU A 232 -3.37 2.64 -28.01
N ARG A 233 -4.50 2.11 -28.50
CA ARG A 233 -4.55 1.28 -29.71
C ARG A 233 -4.07 2.04 -30.95
N GLN A 234 -4.31 3.34 -31.03
CA GLN A 234 -3.86 4.20 -32.13
C GLN A 234 -2.47 4.83 -31.89
N ARG A 235 -1.78 4.46 -30.83
CA ARG A 235 -0.48 5.05 -30.42
C ARG A 235 -0.52 6.57 -30.24
N MET A 236 -1.68 7.10 -29.87
CA MET A 236 -1.85 8.51 -29.55
C MET A 236 -1.39 8.78 -28.10
N PRO A 237 -0.82 9.95 -27.81
CA PRO A 237 -0.60 10.42 -26.44
C PRO A 237 -1.92 10.47 -25.66
N LEU A 238 -1.93 10.07 -24.38
CA LEU A 238 -3.16 10.14 -23.57
C LEU A 238 -3.59 11.56 -23.28
N GLN A 239 -2.65 12.50 -23.13
CA GLN A 239 -2.91 13.91 -22.82
C GLN A 239 -3.81 14.08 -21.58
N ALA A 240 -3.54 13.30 -20.55
CA ALA A 240 -4.28 13.29 -19.32
C ALA A 240 -3.77 14.36 -18.33
N CYS A 241 -4.58 15.36 -18.01
CA CYS A 241 -4.22 16.43 -17.06
C CYS A 241 -3.74 15.92 -15.70
N PRO A 242 -4.32 14.86 -15.10
CA PRO A 242 -3.85 14.32 -13.82
C PRO A 242 -2.40 13.88 -13.83
N THR A 243 -1.88 13.41 -14.95
CA THR A 243 -0.47 13.00 -15.07
C THR A 243 0.49 14.18 -14.94
N ILE A 244 0.07 15.39 -15.34
CA ILE A 244 0.84 16.62 -15.13
C ILE A 244 0.84 17.01 -13.66
N LYS A 245 -0.32 16.96 -12.98
CA LYS A 245 -0.41 17.22 -11.53
C LYS A 245 0.51 16.28 -10.75
N TYR A 246 0.51 15.00 -11.12
CA TYR A 246 1.38 14.00 -10.52
C TYR A 246 2.87 14.28 -10.78
N ALA A 247 3.24 14.64 -12.02
CA ALA A 247 4.60 14.98 -12.39
C ALA A 247 5.15 16.20 -11.62
N LEU A 248 4.28 17.17 -11.34
CA LEU A 248 4.57 18.37 -10.53
C LEU A 248 4.49 18.09 -9.01
N LYS A 249 3.91 16.97 -8.60
CA LYS A 249 3.49 16.70 -7.20
C LYS A 249 2.58 17.80 -6.63
N ASP A 250 1.84 18.49 -7.48
CA ASP A 250 0.92 19.56 -7.09
C ASP A 250 -0.52 19.19 -7.50
N PHE A 251 -1.25 18.65 -6.53
CA PHE A 251 -2.64 18.22 -6.69
C PHE A 251 -3.66 19.32 -6.42
N SER A 252 -3.19 20.51 -6.00
CA SER A 252 -4.04 21.70 -5.78
C SER A 252 -4.38 22.44 -7.06
N LEU A 253 -3.65 22.17 -8.14
CA LEU A 253 -3.87 22.82 -9.44
C LEU A 253 -5.28 22.54 -9.96
N THR A 254 -6.09 23.57 -10.06
CA THR A 254 -7.43 23.50 -10.65
C THR A 254 -7.40 23.58 -12.19
N ARG A 255 -6.36 24.22 -12.75
CA ARG A 255 -6.16 24.40 -14.19
C ARG A 255 -4.72 24.08 -14.59
N ILE A 256 -4.56 23.32 -15.67
CA ILE A 256 -3.27 23.06 -16.30
C ILE A 256 -3.06 24.10 -17.41
N TYR A 257 -2.03 24.94 -17.26
CA TYR A 257 -1.61 25.91 -18.26
C TYR A 257 -0.58 25.30 -19.22
N GLU A 258 -0.45 25.85 -20.41
CA GLU A 258 0.49 25.39 -21.44
C GLU A 258 1.94 25.23 -20.93
N LYS A 259 2.39 26.15 -20.07
CA LYS A 259 3.72 26.08 -19.46
C LYS A 259 4.01 24.79 -18.69
N TYR A 260 2.96 24.09 -18.20
CA TYR A 260 3.11 22.83 -17.48
C TYR A 260 3.16 21.62 -18.42
N LEU A 261 2.66 21.76 -19.67
CA LEU A 261 2.66 20.67 -20.64
C LEU A 261 4.05 20.32 -21.16
N THR A 262 5.03 21.19 -20.93
CA THR A 262 6.43 21.00 -21.34
C THR A 262 7.32 20.40 -20.27
N ILE A 263 6.75 20.04 -19.08
CA ILE A 263 7.54 19.44 -18.00
C ILE A 263 8.25 18.16 -18.44
N ALA A 264 9.55 18.11 -18.21
CA ALA A 264 10.38 16.92 -18.48
C ALA A 264 10.13 15.85 -17.41
N SER A 265 9.15 14.99 -17.62
CA SER A 265 8.80 13.89 -16.73
C SER A 265 8.42 12.65 -17.53
N PRO A 266 8.80 11.44 -17.07
CA PRO A 266 8.32 10.20 -17.68
C PRO A 266 6.80 10.01 -17.52
N TYR A 267 6.16 10.72 -16.59
CA TYR A 267 4.72 10.72 -16.39
C TYR A 267 3.97 11.71 -17.28
N ASN A 268 4.67 12.55 -18.04
CA ASN A 268 4.01 13.53 -18.93
C ASN A 268 3.41 12.87 -20.17
N THR A 269 2.13 12.55 -20.12
CA THR A 269 1.37 11.91 -21.22
C THR A 269 0.99 12.86 -22.35
N TYR A 270 1.36 14.14 -22.30
CA TYR A 270 1.26 15.06 -23.43
C TYR A 270 2.45 14.92 -24.38
N GLN A 271 3.64 14.61 -23.84
CA GLN A 271 4.87 14.49 -24.64
C GLN A 271 5.19 13.04 -25.02
N ARG A 272 4.63 12.06 -24.30
CA ARG A 272 4.91 10.64 -24.52
C ARG A 272 3.64 9.90 -24.86
N ALA A 273 3.68 9.09 -25.93
CA ALA A 273 2.62 8.14 -26.23
C ALA A 273 2.69 6.94 -25.29
N GLY A 274 1.54 6.30 -25.06
CA GLY A 274 1.42 5.16 -24.18
C GLY A 274 1.10 5.52 -22.72
N LEU A 275 1.20 4.51 -21.87
CA LEU A 275 0.96 4.65 -20.42
C LEU A 275 2.18 5.26 -19.72
N PRO A 276 1.98 5.98 -18.61
CA PRO A 276 3.09 6.37 -17.75
C PRO A 276 3.77 5.12 -17.13
N PRO A 277 5.01 5.25 -16.60
CA PRO A 277 5.79 4.11 -16.10
C PRO A 277 5.19 3.42 -14.88
N GLY A 278 4.29 4.09 -14.17
CA GLY A 278 3.59 3.57 -13.00
C GLY A 278 2.28 4.31 -12.75
N PRO A 279 1.45 3.83 -11.80
CA PRO A 279 0.19 4.49 -11.47
C PRO A 279 0.41 5.85 -10.80
N ILE A 280 -0.55 6.76 -10.99
CA ILE A 280 -0.54 8.11 -10.39
C ILE A 280 -1.38 8.17 -9.10
N CYS A 281 -2.11 7.12 -8.80
CA CYS A 281 -2.78 6.88 -7.52
C CYS A 281 -3.10 5.39 -7.37
N THR A 282 -3.62 4.99 -6.21
CA THR A 282 -4.26 3.69 -6.03
C THR A 282 -5.74 3.80 -6.45
N PRO A 283 -6.15 3.25 -7.62
CA PRO A 283 -7.53 3.34 -8.08
C PRO A 283 -8.45 2.40 -7.30
N LEU A 284 -9.71 2.76 -7.16
CA LEU A 284 -10.72 1.87 -6.59
C LEU A 284 -10.90 0.60 -7.45
N PRO A 285 -11.15 -0.56 -6.83
CA PRO A 285 -11.49 -1.81 -7.55
C PRO A 285 -12.60 -1.60 -8.59
N ALA A 286 -13.61 -0.80 -8.26
CA ALA A 286 -14.70 -0.46 -9.18
C ALA A 286 -14.21 0.31 -10.43
N THR A 287 -13.20 1.15 -10.32
CA THR A 287 -12.63 1.87 -11.47
C THR A 287 -11.82 0.93 -12.36
N ILE A 288 -11.07 -0.01 -11.76
CA ILE A 288 -10.39 -1.07 -12.52
C ILE A 288 -11.42 -1.88 -13.33
N ASP A 289 -12.53 -2.29 -12.68
CA ASP A 289 -13.61 -3.02 -13.35
C ASP A 289 -14.27 -2.20 -14.46
N ARG A 290 -14.39 -0.86 -14.32
CA ARG A 290 -14.89 0.02 -15.38
C ARG A 290 -13.95 0.09 -16.59
N VAL A 291 -12.65 0.12 -16.36
CA VAL A 291 -11.66 0.06 -17.44
C VAL A 291 -11.74 -1.28 -18.17
N LEU A 292 -11.80 -2.39 -17.44
CA LEU A 292 -11.92 -3.74 -18.02
C LEU A 292 -13.20 -3.93 -18.83
N ASN A 293 -14.30 -3.31 -18.39
CA ASN A 293 -15.61 -3.39 -19.05
C ASN A 293 -15.96 -2.11 -19.84
N ALA A 294 -14.95 -1.32 -20.24
CA ALA A 294 -15.18 -0.10 -20.98
C ALA A 294 -15.96 -0.38 -22.29
N PRO A 295 -16.95 0.45 -22.64
CA PRO A 295 -17.71 0.26 -23.86
C PRO A 295 -16.80 0.43 -25.09
N LYS A 296 -17.02 -0.40 -26.11
CA LYS A 296 -16.31 -0.28 -27.39
C LYS A 296 -16.93 0.88 -28.17
N THR A 297 -16.27 2.05 -28.16
CA THR A 297 -16.67 3.25 -28.89
C THR A 297 -15.61 3.63 -29.91
N ASN A 298 -15.89 4.69 -30.67
CA ASN A 298 -14.92 5.34 -31.56
C ASN A 298 -14.42 6.68 -30.99
N TYR A 299 -14.76 7.00 -29.75
CA TYR A 299 -14.36 8.28 -29.14
C TYR A 299 -12.85 8.36 -28.94
N LEU A 300 -12.30 9.51 -29.28
CA LEU A 300 -10.88 9.87 -29.12
C LEU A 300 -10.67 11.10 -28.24
N TYR A 301 -11.72 11.89 -28.01
CA TYR A 301 -11.66 13.15 -27.28
C TYR A 301 -12.81 13.26 -26.29
N PHE A 302 -12.58 14.00 -25.21
CA PHE A 302 -13.62 14.44 -24.29
C PHE A 302 -13.31 15.84 -23.75
N VAL A 303 -14.32 16.56 -23.34
CA VAL A 303 -14.23 17.89 -22.72
C VAL A 303 -15.39 18.06 -21.74
N ALA A 304 -15.17 18.77 -20.64
CA ALA A 304 -16.23 19.08 -19.69
C ALA A 304 -17.39 19.83 -20.36
N ARG A 305 -18.62 19.55 -19.92
CA ARG A 305 -19.82 20.23 -20.43
C ARG A 305 -19.85 21.69 -20.00
N SER A 306 -20.38 22.54 -20.89
CA SER A 306 -20.51 23.98 -20.66
C SER A 306 -21.57 24.38 -19.62
N ASP A 307 -22.41 23.44 -19.19
CA ASP A 307 -23.40 23.58 -18.12
C ASP A 307 -22.83 23.41 -16.70
N PHE A 308 -21.53 23.08 -16.59
CA PHE A 308 -20.83 22.79 -15.33
C PHE A 308 -21.45 21.66 -14.51
N SER A 309 -22.18 20.74 -15.16
CA SER A 309 -22.81 19.58 -14.53
C SER A 309 -21.82 18.56 -13.97
N GLY A 310 -20.52 18.68 -14.29
CA GLY A 310 -19.48 17.72 -13.93
C GLY A 310 -19.34 16.56 -14.92
N TYR A 311 -20.21 16.48 -15.94
CA TYR A 311 -20.15 15.50 -17.03
C TYR A 311 -19.32 16.00 -18.21
N HIS A 312 -19.00 15.07 -19.13
CA HIS A 312 -18.23 15.36 -20.34
C HIS A 312 -19.04 15.15 -21.62
N HIS A 313 -18.63 15.86 -22.68
CA HIS A 313 -18.94 15.55 -24.07
C HIS A 313 -17.83 14.68 -24.64
N PHE A 314 -18.21 13.59 -25.31
CA PHE A 314 -17.30 12.65 -25.96
C PHE A 314 -17.40 12.79 -27.47
N SER A 315 -16.27 12.80 -28.17
CA SER A 315 -16.19 13.05 -29.61
C SER A 315 -15.27 12.05 -30.28
N ALA A 316 -15.64 11.62 -31.49
CA ALA A 316 -14.80 10.78 -32.32
C ALA A 316 -13.79 11.58 -33.14
N THR A 317 -14.14 12.82 -33.51
CA THR A 317 -13.34 13.70 -34.37
C THR A 317 -12.81 14.91 -33.61
N TYR A 318 -11.65 15.41 -34.05
CA TYR A 318 -11.08 16.63 -33.49
C TYR A 318 -11.95 17.86 -33.75
N SER A 319 -12.62 17.94 -34.89
CA SER A 319 -13.53 19.03 -35.23
C SER A 319 -14.70 19.15 -34.26
N GLU A 320 -15.34 18.02 -33.94
CA GLU A 320 -16.42 17.94 -32.96
C GLU A 320 -15.93 18.32 -31.54
N HIS A 321 -14.77 17.81 -31.15
CA HIS A 321 -14.14 18.17 -29.89
C HIS A 321 -13.88 19.68 -29.79
N GLN A 322 -13.32 20.29 -30.84
CA GLN A 322 -13.09 21.74 -30.86
C GLN A 322 -14.38 22.56 -30.73
N TYR A 323 -15.48 22.08 -31.29
CA TYR A 323 -16.78 22.72 -31.14
C TYR A 323 -17.19 22.76 -29.65
N TYR A 324 -17.22 21.63 -28.97
CA TYR A 324 -17.58 21.57 -27.55
C TYR A 324 -16.56 22.28 -26.66
N ALA A 325 -15.28 22.23 -26.98
CA ALA A 325 -14.23 22.93 -26.24
C ALA A 325 -14.44 24.47 -26.29
N ARG A 326 -14.82 25.01 -27.46
CA ARG A 326 -15.16 26.45 -27.58
C ARG A 326 -16.39 26.81 -26.75
N LEU A 327 -17.44 25.98 -26.73
CA LEU A 327 -18.61 26.21 -25.90
C LEU A 327 -18.25 26.24 -24.40
N TYR A 328 -17.44 25.28 -23.95
CA TYR A 328 -16.96 25.24 -22.57
C TYR A 328 -16.13 26.47 -22.20
N GLN A 329 -15.17 26.87 -23.04
CA GLN A 329 -14.32 28.05 -22.81
C GLN A 329 -15.15 29.35 -22.74
N LYS A 330 -16.15 29.50 -23.61
CA LYS A 330 -17.06 30.63 -23.57
C LYS A 330 -17.83 30.70 -22.25
N ALA A 331 -18.46 29.59 -21.85
CA ALA A 331 -19.21 29.51 -20.60
C ALA A 331 -18.29 29.77 -19.37
N LEU A 332 -17.06 29.22 -19.37
CA LEU A 332 -16.11 29.46 -18.31
C LEU A 332 -15.70 30.93 -18.17
N THR A 333 -15.48 31.60 -19.28
CA THR A 333 -15.15 33.04 -19.31
C THR A 333 -16.32 33.91 -18.79
N GLU A 334 -17.54 33.56 -19.19
CA GLU A 334 -18.76 34.25 -18.70
C GLU A 334 -18.93 34.08 -17.20
N GLU A 335 -18.71 32.87 -16.66
CA GLU A 335 -18.81 32.59 -15.25
C GLU A 335 -17.73 33.31 -14.42
N GLN A 336 -16.49 33.37 -14.93
CA GLN A 336 -15.41 34.12 -14.31
C GLN A 336 -15.69 35.62 -14.26
N ASN A 337 -16.23 36.18 -15.35
CA ASN A 337 -16.61 37.60 -15.41
C ASN A 337 -17.75 37.92 -14.42
N LYS A 338 -18.74 37.04 -14.28
CA LYS A 338 -19.83 37.20 -13.30
C LYS A 338 -19.29 37.21 -11.87
N LYS A 339 -18.38 36.28 -11.54
CA LYS A 339 -17.74 36.23 -10.21
C LYS A 339 -16.93 37.48 -9.92
N ALA A 340 -16.13 37.94 -10.87
CA ALA A 340 -15.32 39.14 -10.72
C ALA A 340 -16.21 40.41 -10.56
N ALA A 341 -17.34 40.51 -11.28
CA ALA A 341 -18.30 41.59 -11.12
C ALA A 341 -18.99 41.54 -9.74
N ALA A 342 -19.39 40.37 -9.26
CA ALA A 342 -19.99 40.19 -7.93
C ALA A 342 -19.01 40.54 -6.78
N GLU A 343 -17.72 40.23 -6.92
CA GLU A 343 -16.69 40.61 -5.95
C GLU A 343 -16.45 42.13 -5.93
N ARG A 344 -16.46 42.79 -7.10
CA ARG A 344 -16.35 44.28 -7.19
C ARG A 344 -17.55 44.98 -6.57
N ALA A 345 -18.76 44.43 -6.70
CA ALA A 345 -19.97 44.98 -6.12
C ALA A 345 -20.07 44.84 -4.58
N LYS A 346 -19.26 43.96 -4.00
CA LYS A 346 -19.17 43.74 -2.54
C LYS A 346 -18.11 44.63 -1.86
N ARG A 347 -17.26 45.28 -2.63
CA ARG A 347 -16.26 46.25 -2.15
C ARG A 347 -16.80 47.69 -2.27
#